data_6dc21cab018f5331cc9b1e53b8c3804f
#
_entry.id   6dc21cab018f5331cc9b1e53b8c3804f
#
_cell.length_a   1.000
_cell.length_b   1.000
_cell.length_c   1.000
_cell.angle_alpha   90.00
_cell.angle_beta   90.00
_cell.angle_gamma   90.00
#
_symmetry.space_group_name_H-M   'P 1'
#
loop_
_entity.id
_entity.type
_entity.pdbx_description
1 polymer ?
#
loop_
_entity_poly.entity_id
_entity_poly.type
_entity_poly.pdbx_seq_one_letter_code
_entity_poly.pdbx_strand_id
1 'polypeptide(L)' 'MERLTEQFARLPGIGMKSAQRLAFYVLSLPKDEAQSFAQAILD' A
#
# COMPACT_ATOMS: atom_id res chain seq x y z
N MET A 1 -1.20 5.96 8.54
CA MET A 1 -0.86 4.57 8.22
C MET A 1 -2.06 3.62 8.25
N GLU A 2 -2.99 3.86 9.15
CA GLU A 2 -4.17 3.01 9.25
C GLU A 2 -5.00 2.98 7.97
N ARG A 3 -5.16 4.12 7.33
CA ARG A 3 -5.94 4.17 6.09
C ARG A 3 -5.30 3.34 4.99
N LEU A 4 -3.97 3.41 4.88
CA LEU A 4 -3.26 2.64 3.87
C LEU A 4 -3.34 1.15 4.17
N THR A 5 -3.18 0.79 5.43
CA THR A 5 -3.30 -0.61 5.84
C THR A 5 -4.68 -1.16 5.51
N GLU A 6 -5.72 -0.38 5.76
CA GLU A 6 -7.09 -0.80 5.47
C GLU A 6 -7.29 -1.05 3.98
N GLN A 7 -6.69 -0.21 3.14
CA GLN A 7 -6.82 -0.40 1.70
C GLN A 7 -6.17 -1.71 1.26
N PHE A 8 -5.02 -2.04 1.80
CA PHE A 8 -4.39 -3.31 1.47
C PHE A 8 -5.17 -4.50 2.02
N ALA A 9 -5.74 -4.35 3.21
CA ALA A 9 -6.44 -5.46 3.87
C ALA A 9 -7.72 -5.85 3.13
N ARG A 10 -8.29 -4.96 2.34
CA ARG A 10 -9.51 -5.28 1.59
C ARG A 10 -9.24 -6.08 0.32
N LEU A 11 -7.99 -6.22 -0.07
CA LEU A 11 -7.64 -6.98 -1.26
C LEU A 11 -7.79 -8.48 -1.02
N PRO A 12 -8.28 -9.24 -2.01
CA PRO A 12 -8.44 -10.69 -1.83
C PRO A 12 -7.12 -11.36 -1.49
N GLY A 13 -7.15 -12.22 -0.50
CA GLY A 13 -5.97 -12.96 -0.10
C GLY A 13 -5.01 -12.22 0.81
N ILE A 14 -5.30 -10.96 1.15
CA ILE A 14 -4.44 -10.16 2.02
C ILE A 14 -5.04 -10.10 3.41
N GLY A 15 -4.34 -10.71 4.40
CA GLY A 15 -4.73 -10.59 5.79
C GLY A 15 -4.20 -9.32 6.41
N MET A 16 -4.59 -9.06 7.65
CA MET A 16 -4.21 -7.81 8.32
C MET A 16 -2.70 -7.69 8.50
N LYS A 17 -2.02 -8.77 8.85
CA LYS A 17 -0.56 -8.71 9.02
C LYS A 17 0.15 -8.41 7.72
N SER A 18 -0.29 -9.05 6.64
CA SER A 18 0.29 -8.78 5.33
C SER A 18 0.00 -7.34 4.90
N ALA A 19 -1.20 -6.85 5.20
CA ALA A 19 -1.56 -5.47 4.87
C ALA A 19 -0.65 -4.48 5.59
N GLN A 20 -0.34 -4.75 6.85
CA GLN A 20 0.56 -3.88 7.62
C GLN A 20 1.96 -3.86 7.03
N ARG A 21 2.45 -5.02 6.62
CA ARG A 21 3.78 -5.12 6.02
C ARG A 21 3.84 -4.38 4.69
N LEU A 22 2.79 -4.51 3.90
CA LEU A 22 2.72 -3.80 2.62
C LEU A 22 2.66 -2.29 2.82
N ALA A 23 1.88 -1.86 3.82
CA ALA A 23 1.79 -0.43 4.12
C ALA A 23 3.14 0.13 4.54
N PHE A 24 3.87 -0.59 5.39
CA PHE A 24 5.22 -0.17 5.78
C PHE A 24 6.14 -0.06 4.57
N TYR A 25 6.07 -1.05 3.69
CA TYR A 25 6.90 -1.03 2.49
C TYR A 25 6.61 0.19 1.63
N VAL A 26 5.34 0.45 1.39
CA VAL A 26 4.94 1.57 0.54
C VAL A 26 5.36 2.90 1.16
N LEU A 27 5.22 3.03 2.47
CA LEU A 27 5.61 4.27 3.15
C LEU A 27 7.11 4.50 3.13
N SER A 28 7.91 3.45 2.92
CA SER A 28 9.36 3.59 2.85
C SER A 28 9.85 3.91 1.44
N LEU A 29 8.96 3.93 0.45
CA LEU A 29 9.35 4.25 -0.92
C LEU A 29 9.74 5.72 -1.05
N PRO A 30 10.74 6.03 -1.90
CA PRO A 30 10.98 7.43 -2.27
C PRO A 30 9.73 8.02 -2.90
N LYS A 31 9.61 9.34 -2.80
CA LYS A 31 8.41 10.04 -3.23
C LYS A 31 8.06 9.76 -4.69
N ASP A 32 9.06 9.77 -5.56
CA ASP A 32 8.84 9.54 -6.98
C ASP A 32 8.34 8.12 -7.24
N GLU A 33 8.85 7.14 -6.52
CA GLU A 33 8.37 5.77 -6.68
C GLU A 33 6.96 5.61 -6.13
N ALA A 34 6.68 6.27 -5.02
CA ALA A 34 5.33 6.24 -4.46
C ALA A 34 4.33 6.85 -5.43
N GLN A 35 4.72 7.93 -6.09
CA GLN A 35 3.86 8.57 -7.09
C GLN A 35 3.61 7.65 -8.28
N SER A 36 4.65 6.98 -8.75
CA SER A 36 4.51 6.04 -9.87
C SER A 36 3.56 4.90 -9.51
N PHE A 37 3.69 4.40 -8.30
CA PHE A 37 2.82 3.34 -7.81
C PHE A 37 1.37 3.79 -7.78
N ALA A 38 1.13 4.95 -7.19
CA ALA A 38 -0.23 5.49 -7.11
C ALA A 38 -0.81 5.77 -8.49
N GLN A 39 0.01 6.30 -9.40
CA GLN A 39 -0.46 6.60 -10.74
C GLN A 39 -0.84 5.34 -11.50
N ALA A 40 -0.08 4.28 -11.33
CA ALA A 40 -0.39 3.01 -11.98
C ALA A 40 -1.75 2.48 -11.53
N ILE A 41 -2.10 2.71 -10.26
CA ILE A 41 -3.41 2.30 -9.76
C ILE A 41 -4.51 3.14 -10.41
N LEU A 42 -4.26 4.43 -10.57
CA LEU A 42 -5.27 5.36 -11.07
C LEU A 42 -5.44 5.30 -12.59
N ASP A 43 -4.44 4.79 -13.29
CA ASP A 43 -4.55 4.63 -14.73
C ASP A 43 -5.55 3.53 -15.07
#